data_e5efa4f4c2fee0e4ec49c5b17fba384b
#
_entry.id   e5efa4f4c2fee0e4ec49c5b17fba384b
#
_cell.length_a   1.000
_cell.length_b   1.000
_cell.length_c   1.000
_cell.angle_alpha   90.00
_cell.angle_beta   90.00
_cell.angle_gamma   90.00
#
_symmetry.space_group_name_H-M   'P 1'
#
loop_
_entity.id
_entity.type
_entity.pdbx_description
1 polymer ?
#
loop_
_entity_poly.entity_id
_entity_poly.type
_entity_poly.pdbx_seq_one_letter_code
_entity_poly.pdbx_strand_id
1 'polypeptide(L)'
;MKLLDIPFDDRRRRYLVFHADGLPARLRLASTSTTAAFEAVGSSRFYLSQDSQILAKVVPDKFAKRQAPLSWLSRDYLEKRWLMQSDARKEFLSLRILQRARLTTPRCHGWGLSLNPANRYASLLLMEHRHDARPGGEVFDSLDEAGREQFLERFCQEVAMLARAGYVHRDLHYNNLLVADDGSLIWIDAHVRRLPRKKADQWSVLKKSLTSRKLRGSRYLEASRKILYNAFEKMHD
;
A
#
# COMPACT_ATOMS: atom_id res chain seq x y z
N MET A 1 -20.25 -7.23 -5.72
CA MET A 1 -19.66 -8.42 -5.07
C MET A 1 -19.80 -9.60 -6.01
N LYS A 2 -18.71 -10.30 -6.30
CA LYS A 2 -18.70 -11.47 -7.20
C LYS A 2 -17.87 -12.59 -6.58
N LEU A 3 -18.30 -13.84 -6.74
CA LEU A 3 -17.48 -15.01 -6.40
C LEU A 3 -16.65 -15.36 -7.62
N LEU A 4 -15.33 -15.24 -7.51
CA LEU A 4 -14.40 -15.50 -8.61
C LEU A 4 -13.56 -16.74 -8.28
N ASP A 5 -13.48 -17.66 -9.25
CA ASP A 5 -12.57 -18.80 -9.22
C ASP A 5 -11.37 -18.46 -10.12
N ILE A 6 -10.31 -17.97 -9.47
CA ILE A 6 -9.14 -17.39 -10.15
C ILE A 6 -8.06 -18.47 -10.31
N PRO A 7 -7.69 -18.85 -11.54
CA PRO A 7 -6.54 -19.68 -11.79
C PRO A 7 -5.25 -18.90 -11.58
N PHE A 8 -4.42 -19.41 -10.66
CA PHE A 8 -3.03 -19.03 -10.48
C PHE A 8 -2.15 -20.10 -11.17
N ASP A 9 -0.88 -19.82 -11.30
CA ASP A 9 0.09 -20.76 -11.90
C ASP A 9 0.20 -22.09 -11.12
N ASP A 10 0.10 -22.05 -9.77
CA ASP A 10 0.19 -23.24 -8.90
C ASP A 10 -1.13 -23.98 -8.68
N ARG A 11 -2.26 -23.24 -8.62
CA ARG A 11 -3.60 -23.79 -8.37
C ARG A 11 -4.72 -22.79 -8.64
N ARG A 12 -5.96 -23.27 -8.62
CA ARG A 12 -7.13 -22.40 -8.56
C ARG A 12 -7.46 -22.00 -7.13
N ARG A 13 -7.82 -20.72 -6.93
CA ARG A 13 -8.27 -20.20 -5.64
C ARG A 13 -9.56 -19.43 -5.81
N ARG A 14 -10.48 -19.65 -4.88
CA ARG A 14 -11.79 -19.00 -4.89
C ARG A 14 -11.82 -17.87 -3.90
N TYR A 15 -12.22 -16.67 -4.38
CA TYR A 15 -12.35 -15.44 -3.60
C TYR A 15 -13.72 -14.82 -3.78
N LEU A 16 -14.27 -14.33 -2.68
CA LEU A 16 -15.37 -13.37 -2.71
C LEU A 16 -14.75 -11.99 -2.95
N VAL A 17 -14.97 -11.43 -4.15
CA VAL A 17 -14.34 -10.16 -4.58
C VAL A 17 -15.35 -9.03 -4.53
N PHE A 18 -14.98 -7.94 -3.93
CA PHE A 18 -15.74 -6.70 -3.79
C PHE A 18 -15.18 -5.63 -4.72
N HIS A 19 -16.04 -4.73 -5.21
CA HIS A 19 -15.69 -3.67 -6.17
C HIS A 19 -15.02 -4.21 -7.44
N ALA A 20 -15.50 -5.35 -7.91
CA ALA A 20 -14.94 -6.07 -9.07
C ALA A 20 -15.36 -5.47 -10.42
N ASP A 21 -15.77 -4.19 -10.45
CA ASP A 21 -16.21 -3.53 -11.66
C ASP A 21 -14.96 -3.19 -12.51
N GLY A 22 -15.00 -3.59 -13.78
CA GLY A 22 -13.87 -3.41 -14.71
C GLY A 22 -12.83 -4.55 -14.69
N LEU A 23 -13.08 -5.64 -13.96
CA LEU A 23 -12.27 -6.86 -14.13
C LEU A 23 -12.64 -7.60 -15.40
N PRO A 24 -11.66 -8.20 -16.12
CA PRO A 24 -11.93 -9.02 -17.28
C PRO A 24 -12.79 -10.25 -16.90
N ALA A 25 -13.59 -10.73 -17.84
CA ALA A 25 -14.46 -11.91 -17.64
C ALA A 25 -13.66 -13.17 -17.27
N ARG A 26 -12.41 -13.26 -17.74
CA ARG A 26 -11.47 -14.33 -17.41
C ARG A 26 -10.18 -13.71 -16.88
N LEU A 27 -10.02 -13.73 -15.57
CA LEU A 27 -8.79 -13.31 -14.90
C LEU A 27 -7.93 -14.55 -14.65
N ARG A 28 -6.73 -14.59 -15.21
CA ARG A 28 -5.69 -15.58 -14.90
C ARG A 28 -4.47 -14.85 -14.39
N LEU A 29 -3.89 -15.36 -13.31
CA LEU A 29 -2.78 -14.74 -12.60
C LEU A 29 -1.58 -15.67 -12.56
N ALA A 30 -0.40 -15.17 -12.89
CA ALA A 30 0.84 -15.93 -12.88
C ALA A 30 1.98 -15.19 -12.20
N SER A 31 2.89 -15.92 -11.60
CA SER A 31 4.16 -15.38 -11.11
C SER A 31 5.07 -15.08 -12.31
N THR A 32 5.87 -14.03 -12.18
CA THR A 32 6.85 -13.60 -13.19
C THR A 32 8.15 -13.21 -12.49
N SER A 33 9.21 -12.99 -13.25
CA SER A 33 10.47 -12.43 -12.71
C SER A 33 10.25 -11.09 -12.03
N THR A 34 9.38 -10.24 -12.61
CA THR A 34 8.98 -8.95 -12.02
C THR A 34 8.29 -9.12 -10.66
N THR A 35 7.35 -10.07 -10.54
CA THR A 35 6.65 -10.30 -9.27
C THR A 35 7.57 -10.89 -8.21
N ALA A 36 8.55 -11.72 -8.60
CA ALA A 36 9.54 -12.27 -7.68
C ALA A 36 10.40 -11.17 -7.01
N ALA A 37 10.71 -10.09 -7.74
CA ALA A 37 11.41 -8.95 -7.16
C ALA A 37 10.60 -8.24 -6.07
N PHE A 38 9.26 -8.15 -6.22
CA PHE A 38 8.38 -7.58 -5.20
C PHE A 38 8.27 -8.46 -3.94
N GLU A 39 8.42 -9.77 -4.08
CA GLU A 39 8.33 -10.73 -2.97
C GLU A 39 9.56 -10.72 -2.06
N ALA A 40 10.70 -10.21 -2.52
CA ALA A 40 11.95 -10.18 -1.76
C ALA A 40 11.87 -9.34 -0.47
N VAL A 41 10.90 -8.43 -0.35
CA VAL A 41 10.81 -7.46 0.74
C VAL A 41 9.72 -7.79 1.78
N GLY A 42 8.85 -8.77 1.51
CA GLY A 42 7.70 -9.01 2.40
C GLY A 42 7.13 -10.43 2.37
N SER A 43 6.05 -10.66 3.12
CA SER A 43 5.35 -11.95 3.19
C SER A 43 4.24 -12.11 2.15
N SER A 44 3.91 -11.05 1.43
CA SER A 44 2.89 -11.05 0.36
C SER A 44 3.42 -11.75 -0.88
N ARG A 45 2.52 -12.39 -1.62
CA ARG A 45 2.79 -12.93 -2.94
C ARG A 45 2.18 -12.02 -4.00
N PHE A 46 2.89 -11.89 -5.12
CA PHE A 46 2.45 -11.06 -6.22
C PHE A 46 2.28 -11.89 -7.49
N TYR A 47 1.27 -11.54 -8.27
CA TYR A 47 0.95 -12.20 -9.53
C TYR A 47 0.51 -11.16 -10.54
N LEU A 48 0.78 -11.39 -11.81
CA LEU A 48 0.33 -10.53 -12.92
C LEU A 48 -0.73 -11.24 -13.75
N SER A 49 -1.67 -10.46 -14.29
CA SER A 49 -2.56 -10.92 -15.35
C SER A 49 -1.80 -11.18 -16.65
N GLN A 50 -2.37 -11.96 -17.56
CA GLN A 50 -1.71 -12.32 -18.82
C GLN A 50 -1.36 -11.12 -19.70
N ASP A 51 -2.17 -10.06 -19.64
CA ASP A 51 -1.95 -8.78 -20.31
C ASP A 51 -1.05 -7.82 -19.53
N SER A 52 -0.53 -8.27 -18.35
CA SER A 52 0.29 -7.47 -17.43
C SER A 52 -0.35 -6.16 -16.93
N GLN A 53 -1.68 -5.99 -17.08
CA GLN A 53 -2.36 -4.77 -16.63
C GLN A 53 -2.79 -4.83 -15.18
N ILE A 54 -3.02 -6.03 -14.63
CA ILE A 54 -3.51 -6.21 -13.26
C ILE A 54 -2.43 -6.89 -12.41
N LEU A 55 -2.02 -6.20 -11.35
CA LEU A 55 -1.20 -6.75 -10.28
C LEU A 55 -2.10 -7.24 -9.16
N ALA A 56 -1.94 -8.51 -8.81
CA ALA A 56 -2.61 -9.13 -7.68
C ALA A 56 -1.63 -9.27 -6.50
N LYS A 57 -1.93 -8.63 -5.37
CA LYS A 57 -1.22 -8.81 -4.09
C LYS A 57 -2.02 -9.78 -3.24
N VAL A 58 -1.44 -10.92 -2.91
CA VAL A 58 -2.05 -11.97 -2.09
C VAL A 58 -1.35 -12.02 -0.75
N VAL A 59 -2.10 -11.77 0.32
CA VAL A 59 -1.57 -11.72 1.68
C VAL A 59 -1.92 -12.99 2.43
N PRO A 60 -0.94 -13.72 2.97
CA PRO A 60 -1.18 -14.95 3.72
C PRO A 60 -1.82 -14.70 5.08
N ASP A 61 -2.34 -15.75 5.68
CA ASP A 61 -2.70 -15.76 7.09
C ASP A 61 -1.46 -15.48 7.95
N LYS A 62 -1.64 -14.70 8.99
CA LYS A 62 -0.54 -14.31 9.89
C LYS A 62 -0.08 -15.48 10.76
N PHE A 63 -1.02 -16.31 11.19
CA PHE A 63 -0.76 -17.43 12.07
C PHE A 63 -0.94 -18.77 11.35
N ALA A 64 -0.05 -19.70 11.62
CA ALA A 64 -0.19 -21.06 11.12
C ALA A 64 -1.22 -21.82 11.99
N LYS A 65 -2.27 -22.37 11.37
CA LYS A 65 -3.35 -23.06 12.05
C LYS A 65 -2.86 -24.19 13.02
N ARG A 66 -1.79 -24.90 12.63
CA ARG A 66 -1.23 -25.99 13.42
C ARG A 66 -0.38 -25.52 14.61
N GLN A 67 0.31 -24.37 14.46
CA GLN A 67 1.24 -23.85 15.47
C GLN A 67 0.56 -22.92 16.48
N ALA A 68 -0.44 -22.15 16.05
CA ALA A 68 -1.14 -21.18 16.87
C ALA A 68 -2.65 -21.20 16.58
N PRO A 69 -3.38 -22.29 16.91
CA PRO A 69 -4.77 -22.49 16.50
C PRO A 69 -5.73 -21.41 17.06
N LEU A 70 -5.57 -20.96 18.29
CA LEU A 70 -6.41 -19.92 18.90
C LEU A 70 -6.17 -18.55 18.26
N SER A 71 -4.91 -18.19 18.01
CA SER A 71 -4.56 -16.94 17.33
C SER A 71 -5.03 -16.95 15.87
N TRP A 72 -4.91 -18.09 15.19
CA TRP A 72 -5.46 -18.26 13.84
C TRP A 72 -6.99 -18.15 13.85
N LEU A 73 -7.67 -18.79 14.78
CA LEU A 73 -9.14 -18.73 14.89
C LEU A 73 -9.63 -17.28 15.12
N SER A 74 -9.03 -16.57 16.07
CA SER A 74 -9.46 -15.21 16.43
C SER A 74 -9.11 -14.19 15.35
N ARG A 75 -7.89 -14.21 14.83
CA ARG A 75 -7.36 -13.19 13.92
C ARG A 75 -7.57 -13.51 12.44
N ASP A 76 -7.17 -14.70 12.02
CA ASP A 76 -7.19 -15.03 10.60
C ASP A 76 -8.55 -15.60 10.15
N TYR A 77 -9.28 -16.25 11.04
CA TYR A 77 -10.62 -16.77 10.71
C TYR A 77 -11.73 -15.77 11.07
N LEU A 78 -11.90 -15.44 12.34
CA LEU A 78 -13.01 -14.56 12.76
C LEU A 78 -12.80 -13.13 12.28
N GLU A 79 -11.68 -12.48 12.60
CA GLU A 79 -11.45 -11.08 12.23
C GLU A 79 -11.38 -10.89 10.71
N LYS A 80 -10.51 -11.66 10.01
CA LYS A 80 -10.32 -11.46 8.57
C LYS A 80 -11.49 -12.01 7.75
N ARG A 81 -11.92 -13.26 8.01
CA ARG A 81 -12.91 -13.93 7.14
C ARG A 81 -14.35 -13.64 7.52
N TRP A 82 -14.69 -13.71 8.79
CA TRP A 82 -16.07 -13.44 9.21
C TRP A 82 -16.37 -11.94 9.28
N LEU A 83 -15.56 -11.17 10.01
CA LEU A 83 -15.75 -9.72 10.12
C LEU A 83 -15.23 -8.95 8.90
N MET A 84 -14.72 -9.65 7.88
CA MET A 84 -14.19 -9.09 6.63
C MET A 84 -13.12 -8.02 6.82
N GLN A 85 -12.39 -8.02 7.94
CA GLN A 85 -11.33 -7.06 8.25
C GLN A 85 -9.98 -7.52 7.71
N SER A 86 -9.96 -7.92 6.44
CA SER A 86 -8.75 -8.41 5.79
C SER A 86 -7.74 -7.30 5.52
N ASP A 87 -6.46 -7.68 5.39
CA ASP A 87 -5.38 -6.74 5.09
C ASP A 87 -5.61 -6.08 3.72
N ALA A 88 -6.08 -6.83 2.71
CA ALA A 88 -6.43 -6.28 1.40
C ALA A 88 -7.56 -5.23 1.48
N ARG A 89 -8.58 -5.44 2.32
CA ARG A 89 -9.62 -4.43 2.53
C ARG A 89 -9.07 -3.17 3.19
N LYS A 90 -8.21 -3.32 4.21
CA LYS A 90 -7.58 -2.19 4.91
C LYS A 90 -6.72 -1.36 3.95
N GLU A 91 -5.94 -2.01 3.11
CA GLU A 91 -5.13 -1.37 2.07
C GLU A 91 -5.99 -0.71 0.99
N PHE A 92 -7.01 -1.40 0.47
CA PHE A 92 -7.97 -0.83 -0.47
C PHE A 92 -8.63 0.46 0.06
N LEU A 93 -9.09 0.46 1.31
CA LEU A 93 -9.70 1.64 1.93
C LEU A 93 -8.67 2.76 2.12
N SER A 94 -7.42 2.43 2.46
CA SER A 94 -6.34 3.40 2.58
C SER A 94 -5.99 4.05 1.24
N LEU A 95 -5.90 3.28 0.16
CA LEU A 95 -5.69 3.82 -1.20
C LEU A 95 -6.84 4.76 -1.60
N ARG A 96 -8.08 4.43 -1.28
CA ARG A 96 -9.22 5.34 -1.53
C ARG A 96 -9.16 6.63 -0.71
N ILE A 97 -8.60 6.60 0.50
CA ILE A 97 -8.36 7.82 1.30
C ILE A 97 -7.29 8.69 0.63
N LEU A 98 -6.20 8.10 0.16
CA LEU A 98 -5.14 8.81 -0.58
C LEU A 98 -5.72 9.50 -1.83
N GLN A 99 -6.53 8.78 -2.62
CA GLN A 99 -7.20 9.34 -3.81
C GLN A 99 -8.12 10.53 -3.46
N ARG A 100 -8.89 10.43 -2.37
CA ARG A 100 -9.72 11.55 -1.88
C ARG A 100 -8.89 12.74 -1.41
N ALA A 101 -7.69 12.49 -0.90
CA ALA A 101 -6.72 13.53 -0.57
C ALA A 101 -5.98 14.07 -1.82
N ARG A 102 -6.38 13.67 -3.04
CA ARG A 102 -5.81 14.05 -4.34
C ARG A 102 -4.38 13.54 -4.55
N LEU A 103 -4.00 12.46 -3.89
CA LEU A 103 -2.75 11.77 -4.12
C LEU A 103 -2.91 10.71 -5.20
N THR A 104 -1.90 10.58 -6.06
CA THR A 104 -1.91 9.57 -7.12
C THR A 104 -1.65 8.18 -6.53
N THR A 105 -2.47 7.21 -6.92
CA THR A 105 -2.34 5.79 -6.53
C THR A 105 -2.65 4.91 -7.73
N PRO A 106 -2.21 3.66 -7.76
CA PRO A 106 -2.70 2.71 -8.75
C PRO A 106 -4.24 2.58 -8.67
N ARG A 107 -4.87 2.41 -9.81
CA ARG A 107 -6.32 2.12 -9.84
C ARG A 107 -6.58 0.79 -9.15
N CYS A 108 -7.46 0.77 -8.15
CA CYS A 108 -7.88 -0.46 -7.51
C CYS A 108 -9.07 -1.09 -8.26
N HIS A 109 -8.89 -2.32 -8.72
CA HIS A 109 -9.93 -3.11 -9.38
C HIS A 109 -10.82 -3.88 -8.40
N GLY A 110 -10.37 -4.03 -7.15
CA GLY A 110 -11.13 -4.66 -6.08
C GLY A 110 -10.27 -5.34 -5.03
N TRP A 111 -10.92 -5.79 -3.99
CA TRP A 111 -10.31 -6.61 -2.95
C TRP A 111 -11.13 -7.87 -2.74
N GLY A 112 -10.48 -8.96 -2.36
CA GLY A 112 -11.10 -10.26 -2.21
C GLY A 112 -10.72 -10.97 -0.92
N LEU A 113 -11.59 -11.91 -0.53
CA LEU A 113 -11.42 -12.71 0.65
C LEU A 113 -11.75 -14.17 0.33
N SER A 114 -10.85 -15.08 0.68
CA SER A 114 -11.14 -16.52 0.61
C SER A 114 -11.82 -16.98 1.89
N LEU A 115 -13.03 -17.50 1.75
CA LEU A 115 -13.78 -18.10 2.87
C LEU A 115 -13.30 -19.52 3.21
N ASN A 116 -12.53 -20.15 2.32
CA ASN A 116 -12.00 -21.49 2.56
C ASN A 116 -10.87 -21.45 3.60
N PRO A 117 -11.05 -22.09 4.79
CA PRO A 117 -10.04 -22.10 5.85
C PRO A 117 -8.78 -22.91 5.50
N ALA A 118 -8.82 -23.72 4.44
CA ALA A 118 -7.64 -24.42 3.91
C ALA A 118 -6.79 -23.54 2.98
N ASN A 119 -7.32 -22.40 2.52
CA ASN A 119 -6.56 -21.45 1.74
C ASN A 119 -5.80 -20.48 2.65
N ARG A 120 -4.51 -20.73 2.83
CA ARG A 120 -3.63 -19.87 3.62
C ARG A 120 -3.56 -18.43 3.08
N TYR A 121 -3.74 -18.22 1.79
CA TYR A 121 -3.74 -16.92 1.13
C TYR A 121 -5.15 -16.32 1.13
N ALA A 122 -5.55 -15.85 2.31
CA ALA A 122 -6.93 -15.43 2.54
C ALA A 122 -7.29 -14.10 1.86
N SER A 123 -6.34 -13.20 1.73
CA SER A 123 -6.56 -11.81 1.35
C SER A 123 -6.01 -11.53 -0.04
N LEU A 124 -6.82 -10.90 -0.90
CA LEU A 124 -6.48 -10.56 -2.29
C LEU A 124 -6.75 -9.08 -2.54
N LEU A 125 -5.77 -8.34 -3.05
CA LEU A 125 -5.94 -7.00 -3.59
C LEU A 125 -5.62 -7.04 -5.08
N LEU A 126 -6.51 -6.49 -5.90
CA LEU A 126 -6.34 -6.37 -7.34
C LEU A 126 -6.19 -4.89 -7.69
N MET A 127 -5.07 -4.53 -8.29
CA MET A 127 -4.76 -3.15 -8.65
C MET A 127 -4.10 -3.09 -10.03
N GLU A 128 -4.09 -1.92 -10.61
CA GLU A 128 -3.34 -1.60 -11.83
C GLU A 128 -1.86 -1.88 -11.62
N HIS A 129 -1.23 -2.51 -12.60
CA HIS A 129 0.22 -2.65 -12.64
C HIS A 129 0.84 -1.43 -13.33
N ARG A 130 1.63 -0.66 -12.60
CA ARG A 130 2.32 0.53 -13.09
C ARG A 130 3.71 0.14 -13.60
N HIS A 131 3.74 -0.32 -14.85
CA HIS A 131 4.98 -0.69 -15.57
C HIS A 131 5.80 0.54 -16.03
N ASP A 132 5.18 1.71 -16.03
CA ASP A 132 5.71 3.03 -16.40
C ASP A 132 6.34 3.78 -15.21
N ALA A 133 6.58 3.10 -14.08
CA ALA A 133 7.07 3.74 -12.88
C ALA A 133 8.12 2.87 -12.16
N ARG A 134 9.08 3.52 -11.51
CA ARG A 134 10.18 2.88 -10.78
C ARG A 134 10.02 3.02 -9.27
N PRO A 135 10.56 2.09 -8.44
CA PRO A 135 10.53 2.19 -7.00
C PRO A 135 11.15 3.52 -6.51
N GLY A 136 10.42 4.24 -5.66
CA GLY A 136 10.85 5.57 -5.20
C GLY A 136 12.16 5.56 -4.44
N GLY A 137 12.47 4.46 -3.72
CA GLY A 137 13.77 4.30 -3.06
C GLY A 137 14.94 4.22 -4.05
N GLU A 138 14.78 3.48 -5.14
CA GLU A 138 15.80 3.37 -6.20
C GLU A 138 16.00 4.70 -6.93
N VAL A 139 14.90 5.39 -7.24
CA VAL A 139 14.97 6.71 -7.86
C VAL A 139 15.69 7.68 -6.93
N PHE A 140 15.32 7.76 -5.65
CA PHE A 140 15.96 8.64 -4.68
C PHE A 140 17.47 8.37 -4.57
N ASP A 141 17.87 7.09 -4.55
CA ASP A 141 19.27 6.71 -4.44
C ASP A 141 20.09 7.09 -5.71
N SER A 142 19.45 7.16 -6.89
CA SER A 142 20.07 7.53 -8.16
C SER A 142 20.17 9.04 -8.42
N LEU A 143 19.44 9.88 -7.66
CA LEU A 143 19.43 11.32 -7.82
C LEU A 143 20.70 11.98 -7.25
N ASP A 144 21.11 13.09 -7.86
CA ASP A 144 22.05 14.04 -7.27
C ASP A 144 21.41 14.79 -6.08
N GLU A 145 22.17 15.65 -5.43
CA GLU A 145 21.69 16.35 -4.23
C GLU A 145 20.51 17.28 -4.54
N ALA A 146 20.55 18.01 -5.64
CA ALA A 146 19.47 18.91 -6.05
C ALA A 146 18.18 18.12 -6.38
N GLY A 147 18.31 16.98 -7.06
CA GLY A 147 17.20 16.09 -7.33
C GLY A 147 16.60 15.49 -6.07
N ARG A 148 17.43 15.13 -5.06
CA ARG A 148 16.96 14.65 -3.75
C ARG A 148 16.18 15.71 -2.99
N GLU A 149 16.63 16.97 -3.02
CA GLU A 149 15.90 18.08 -2.40
C GLU A 149 14.53 18.27 -3.07
N GLN A 150 14.44 18.28 -4.38
CA GLN A 150 13.18 18.37 -5.11
C GLN A 150 12.25 17.18 -4.81
N PHE A 151 12.80 15.96 -4.75
CA PHE A 151 12.04 14.78 -4.36
C PHE A 151 11.47 14.92 -2.95
N LEU A 152 12.28 15.38 -1.97
CA LEU A 152 11.84 15.59 -0.59
C LEU A 152 10.75 16.66 -0.48
N GLU A 153 10.88 17.77 -1.22
CA GLU A 153 9.85 18.82 -1.25
C GLU A 153 8.52 18.25 -1.74
N ARG A 154 8.53 17.54 -2.86
CA ARG A 154 7.33 16.90 -3.44
C ARG A 154 6.72 15.88 -2.47
N PHE A 155 7.55 14.99 -1.93
CA PHE A 155 7.13 14.01 -0.95
C PHE A 155 6.47 14.66 0.28
N CYS A 156 7.08 15.68 0.86
CA CYS A 156 6.55 16.37 2.03
C CYS A 156 5.28 17.17 1.72
N GLN A 157 5.16 17.77 0.52
CA GLN A 157 3.94 18.44 0.07
C GLN A 157 2.78 17.45 0.00
N GLU A 158 2.98 16.26 -0.57
CA GLU A 158 1.94 15.24 -0.63
C GLU A 158 1.58 14.68 0.75
N VAL A 159 2.56 14.48 1.65
CA VAL A 159 2.29 14.14 3.07
C VAL A 159 1.45 15.24 3.75
N ALA A 160 1.72 16.51 3.48
CA ALA A 160 0.92 17.63 3.98
C ALA A 160 -0.50 17.64 3.40
N MET A 161 -0.67 17.31 2.11
CA MET A 161 -2.01 17.16 1.51
C MET A 161 -2.83 16.08 2.21
N LEU A 162 -2.22 14.94 2.54
CA LEU A 162 -2.87 13.88 3.31
C LEU A 162 -3.25 14.36 4.73
N ALA A 163 -2.35 15.12 5.37
CA ALA A 163 -2.59 15.68 6.70
C ALA A 163 -3.76 16.70 6.69
N ARG A 164 -3.86 17.55 5.64
CA ARG A 164 -5.02 18.46 5.41
C ARG A 164 -6.32 17.70 5.32
N ALA A 165 -6.31 16.52 4.71
CA ALA A 165 -7.48 15.64 4.65
C ALA A 165 -7.81 14.96 6.01
N GLY A 166 -7.02 15.20 7.06
CA GLY A 166 -7.22 14.65 8.40
C GLY A 166 -6.60 13.25 8.60
N TYR A 167 -5.62 12.87 7.79
CA TYR A 167 -5.04 11.53 7.82
C TYR A 167 -3.51 11.57 7.84
N VAL A 168 -2.90 10.45 8.28
CA VAL A 168 -1.46 10.21 8.24
C VAL A 168 -1.18 8.81 7.71
N HIS A 169 -0.16 8.68 6.87
CA HIS A 169 0.38 7.39 6.49
C HIS A 169 1.25 6.84 7.62
N ARG A 170 1.00 5.61 8.07
CA ARG A 170 1.69 5.01 9.24
C ARG A 170 3.12 4.60 8.94
N ASP A 171 3.43 4.37 7.68
CA ASP A 171 4.69 3.84 7.21
C ASP A 171 5.25 4.69 6.07
N LEU A 172 5.70 5.91 6.42
CA LEU A 172 6.27 6.87 5.47
C LEU A 172 7.71 6.47 5.14
N HIS A 173 7.91 5.97 3.92
CA HIS A 173 9.24 5.74 3.35
C HIS A 173 9.16 5.69 1.81
N TYR A 174 10.29 5.90 1.16
CA TYR A 174 10.35 6.00 -0.30
C TYR A 174 9.97 4.71 -1.04
N ASN A 175 10.17 3.54 -0.42
CA ASN A 175 9.77 2.26 -1.03
C ASN A 175 8.25 2.03 -1.07
N ASN A 176 7.45 2.89 -0.39
CA ASN A 176 5.98 2.89 -0.52
C ASN A 176 5.50 3.85 -1.62
N LEU A 177 6.44 4.28 -2.46
CA LEU A 177 6.18 5.12 -3.62
C LEU A 177 6.73 4.47 -4.88
N LEU A 178 6.07 4.73 -5.99
CA LEU A 178 6.65 4.64 -7.32
C LEU A 178 6.81 6.06 -7.86
N VAL A 179 7.76 6.24 -8.75
CA VAL A 179 8.00 7.49 -9.47
C VAL A 179 7.78 7.24 -10.96
N ALA A 180 6.80 7.92 -11.53
CA ALA A 180 6.54 7.86 -12.96
C ALA A 180 7.61 8.64 -13.76
N ASP A 181 7.64 8.45 -15.07
CA ASP A 181 8.63 9.09 -15.95
C ASP A 181 8.56 10.62 -15.93
N ASP A 182 7.39 11.20 -15.67
CA ASP A 182 7.19 12.64 -15.47
C ASP A 182 7.62 13.13 -14.07
N GLY A 183 8.14 12.23 -13.23
CA GLY A 183 8.55 12.48 -11.85
C GLY A 183 7.41 12.59 -10.86
N SER A 184 6.16 12.30 -11.22
CA SER A 184 5.04 12.26 -10.27
C SER A 184 5.17 11.08 -9.31
N LEU A 185 4.73 11.28 -8.04
CA LEU A 185 4.75 10.24 -7.02
C LEU A 185 3.44 9.45 -7.07
N ILE A 186 3.56 8.11 -7.00
CA ILE A 186 2.42 7.19 -6.98
C ILE A 186 2.51 6.39 -5.68
N TRP A 187 1.53 6.57 -4.80
CA TRP A 187 1.49 5.92 -3.49
C TRP A 187 1.01 4.49 -3.58
N ILE A 188 1.82 3.56 -3.09
CA ILE A 188 1.53 2.13 -2.98
C ILE A 188 1.62 1.69 -1.52
N ASP A 189 1.20 0.46 -1.21
CA ASP A 189 1.26 -0.16 0.13
C ASP A 189 0.71 0.75 1.24
N ALA A 190 -0.52 1.24 1.03
CA ALA A 190 -1.11 2.29 1.83
C ALA A 190 -1.58 1.79 3.21
N HIS A 191 -1.02 2.36 4.25
CA HIS A 191 -1.44 2.20 5.65
C HIS A 191 -1.82 3.55 6.27
N VAL A 192 -3.07 3.96 6.12
CA VAL A 192 -3.56 5.29 6.52
C VAL A 192 -4.38 5.20 7.80
N ARG A 193 -4.21 6.18 8.69
CA ARG A 193 -5.06 6.39 9.88
C ARG A 193 -5.48 7.85 10.02
N ARG A 194 -6.55 8.09 10.76
CA ARG A 194 -6.97 9.46 11.10
C ARG A 194 -5.96 10.14 12.01
N LEU A 195 -5.73 11.42 11.79
CA LEU A 195 -5.02 12.29 12.71
C LEU A 195 -5.88 12.60 13.95
N PRO A 196 -5.24 12.86 15.10
CA PRO A 196 -5.93 13.41 16.27
C PRO A 196 -6.66 14.73 15.95
N ARG A 197 -7.64 15.10 16.77
CA ARG A 197 -8.35 16.38 16.58
C ARG A 197 -7.54 17.59 16.99
N LYS A 198 -6.66 17.45 18.01
CA LYS A 198 -5.83 18.56 18.54
C LYS A 198 -4.60 18.77 17.66
N LYS A 199 -4.34 20.02 17.21
CA LYS A 199 -3.21 20.40 16.35
C LYS A 199 -1.86 19.92 16.90
N ALA A 200 -1.58 20.16 18.18
CA ALA A 200 -0.32 19.76 18.81
C ALA A 200 -0.08 18.23 18.73
N ASP A 201 -1.15 17.41 18.90
CA ASP A 201 -1.06 15.97 18.80
C ASP A 201 -0.86 15.52 17.34
N GLN A 202 -1.44 16.25 16.36
CA GLN A 202 -1.25 15.98 14.93
C GLN A 202 0.21 16.07 14.54
N TRP A 203 0.89 17.17 14.91
CA TRP A 203 2.32 17.32 14.63
C TRP A 203 3.17 16.21 15.27
N SER A 204 2.87 15.85 16.52
CA SER A 204 3.55 14.74 17.20
C SER A 204 3.41 13.43 16.44
N VAL A 205 2.22 13.14 15.90
CA VAL A 205 1.95 11.93 15.13
C VAL A 205 2.66 11.95 13.76
N LEU A 206 2.65 13.09 13.06
CA LEU A 206 3.35 13.27 11.78
C LEU A 206 4.87 13.10 11.97
N LYS A 207 5.45 13.76 12.98
CA LYS A 207 6.87 13.65 13.30
C LYS A 207 7.29 12.19 13.59
N LYS A 208 6.46 11.43 14.31
CA LYS A 208 6.72 10.01 14.63
C LYS A 208 6.61 9.08 13.43
N SER A 209 5.86 9.44 12.39
CA SER A 209 5.76 8.63 11.16
C SER A 209 7.02 8.70 10.29
N LEU A 210 7.83 9.74 10.46
CA LEU A 210 9.12 9.94 9.79
C LEU A 210 10.26 9.40 10.65
N THR A 211 11.07 8.49 10.12
CA THR A 211 12.24 7.93 10.84
C THR A 211 13.47 7.94 9.94
N SER A 212 14.67 8.11 10.53
CA SER A 212 15.92 8.17 9.80
C SER A 212 16.20 6.92 8.96
N ARG A 213 15.89 5.74 9.50
CA ARG A 213 16.06 4.47 8.79
C ARG A 213 15.23 4.42 7.49
N LYS A 214 14.03 5.01 7.50
CA LYS A 214 13.11 4.99 6.35
C LYS A 214 13.42 6.07 5.31
N LEU A 215 14.10 7.15 5.71
CA LEU A 215 14.42 8.30 4.90
C LEU A 215 15.90 8.42 4.54
N ARG A 216 16.64 7.32 4.51
CA ARG A 216 18.05 7.26 4.11
C ARG A 216 19.01 8.11 4.98
N GLY A 217 18.69 8.33 6.27
CA GLY A 217 19.58 8.97 7.23
C GLY A 217 19.00 10.18 7.95
N SER A 218 19.72 10.69 8.95
CA SER A 218 19.29 11.81 9.79
C SER A 218 19.21 13.12 9.02
N ARG A 219 20.11 13.38 8.08
CA ARG A 219 20.10 14.59 7.24
C ARG A 219 18.77 14.75 6.50
N TYR A 220 18.31 13.70 5.79
CA TYR A 220 17.05 13.75 5.06
C TYR A 220 15.82 13.71 5.97
N LEU A 221 15.93 13.08 7.14
CA LEU A 221 14.89 13.16 8.17
C LEU A 221 14.69 14.60 8.66
N GLU A 222 15.78 15.31 8.96
CA GLU A 222 15.72 16.71 9.44
C GLU A 222 15.20 17.64 8.35
N ALA A 223 15.69 17.50 7.11
CA ALA A 223 15.16 18.24 5.97
C ALA A 223 13.66 17.99 5.77
N SER A 224 13.22 16.72 5.75
CA SER A 224 11.81 16.36 5.61
C SER A 224 10.95 16.94 6.75
N ARG A 225 11.43 16.90 7.99
CA ARG A 225 10.71 17.49 9.14
C ARG A 225 10.55 18.99 9.01
N LYS A 226 11.61 19.71 8.58
CA LYS A 226 11.56 21.15 8.35
C LYS A 226 10.55 21.52 7.26
N ILE A 227 10.63 20.86 6.12
CA ILE A 227 9.69 21.10 5.00
C ILE A 227 8.26 20.80 5.42
N LEU A 228 8.04 19.63 6.05
CA LEU A 228 6.70 19.22 6.49
C LEU A 228 6.14 20.14 7.59
N TYR A 229 6.98 20.62 8.53
CA TYR A 229 6.56 21.56 9.55
C TYR A 229 6.08 22.88 8.94
N ASN A 230 6.85 23.44 8.00
CA ASN A 230 6.48 24.67 7.31
C ASN A 230 5.17 24.51 6.51
N ALA A 231 4.99 23.36 5.87
CA ALA A 231 3.74 23.04 5.16
C ALA A 231 2.56 22.84 6.13
N PHE A 232 2.81 22.27 7.31
CA PHE A 232 1.80 22.03 8.35
C PHE A 232 1.35 23.33 9.01
N GLU A 233 2.24 24.25 9.36
CA GLU A 233 1.88 25.55 9.91
C GLU A 233 1.00 26.36 8.94
N LYS A 234 1.40 26.47 7.67
CA LYS A 234 0.60 27.12 6.61
C LYS A 234 -0.79 26.51 6.38
N MET A 235 -1.08 25.35 6.96
CA MET A 235 -2.41 24.72 6.90
C MET A 235 -3.36 25.24 7.97
N HIS A 236 -2.85 25.89 8.98
CA HIS A 236 -3.59 26.27 10.18
C HIS A 236 -3.65 27.79 10.40
N ASP A 237 -2.95 28.53 9.53
CA ASP A 237 -3.10 29.99 9.36
C ASP A 237 -4.24 30.25 8.36
#